data_81a31ffc9d72f7414469845d89316b21
#
_entry.id   81a31ffc9d72f7414469845d89316b21
#
_cell.length_a   1.000
_cell.length_b   1.000
_cell.length_c   1.000
_cell.angle_alpha   90.00
_cell.angle_beta   90.00
_cell.angle_gamma   90.00
#
_symmetry.space_group_name_H-M   'P 1'
#
loop_
_entity.id
_entity.type
_entity.pdbx_description
1 polymer ?
#
loop_
_entity_poly.entity_id
_entity_poly.type
_entity_poly.pdbx_seq_one_letter_code
_entity_poly.pdbx_strand_id
1 'polypeptide(L)'
;MMIDTIESQIEDVITCSLARYLNSNTLYLKSRTIRYNGGRQSGHTTTMIELLKRYPNSLGLVNTHSIAMRIGKTYPDINNRIFSWVSFPCAFLGSRSRFNMVIIDDMHRMSKDDEKLLDIEILISPVMTHDEPFVLIKLQ
;
A
#
# COMPACT_ATOMS: atom_id res chain seq x y z
N MET A 1 9.95 8.92 15.22
CA MET A 1 9.24 7.64 15.16
C MET A 1 8.96 7.30 13.70
N MET A 2 8.85 6.01 13.40
CA MET A 2 8.65 5.52 12.02
C MET A 2 7.43 6.15 11.35
N ILE A 3 6.30 6.19 12.05
CA ILE A 3 5.06 6.68 11.47
C ILE A 3 5.14 8.18 11.14
N ASP A 4 5.81 8.96 11.95
CA ASP A 4 5.95 10.40 11.68
C ASP A 4 6.81 10.65 10.45
N THR A 5 7.87 9.85 10.27
CA THR A 5 8.72 9.92 9.08
C THR A 5 7.92 9.56 7.82
N ILE A 6 7.13 8.50 7.89
CA ILE A 6 6.30 8.06 6.76
C ILE A 6 5.22 9.11 6.44
N GLU A 7 4.56 9.68 7.46
CA GLU A 7 3.56 10.72 7.23
C GLU A 7 4.13 11.97 6.59
N SER A 8 5.34 12.37 7.00
CA SER A 8 6.04 13.49 6.34
C SER A 8 6.28 13.19 4.86
N GLN A 9 6.69 11.98 4.54
CA GLN A 9 6.91 11.56 3.15
C GLN A 9 5.60 11.46 2.37
N ILE A 10 4.51 11.04 3.01
CA ILE A 10 3.19 11.02 2.37
C ILE A 10 2.79 12.44 1.95
N GLU A 11 2.94 13.42 2.84
CA GLU A 11 2.64 14.82 2.51
C GLU A 11 3.47 15.33 1.35
N ASP A 12 4.76 14.99 1.31
CA ASP A 12 5.64 15.36 0.22
C ASP A 12 5.17 14.78 -1.12
N VAL A 13 4.75 13.52 -1.13
CA VAL A 13 4.24 12.85 -2.33
C VAL A 13 2.92 13.49 -2.79
N ILE A 14 2.01 13.76 -1.86
CA ILE A 14 0.71 14.37 -2.17
C ILE A 14 0.88 15.77 -2.76
N THR A 15 1.83 16.55 -2.26
CA THR A 15 2.06 17.92 -2.74
C THR A 15 2.84 17.97 -4.05
N CYS A 16 3.46 16.86 -4.47
CA CYS A 16 4.24 16.81 -5.71
C CYS A 16 3.32 16.76 -6.93
N SER A 17 3.06 17.92 -7.53
CA SER A 17 2.20 18.01 -8.71
C SER A 17 2.89 17.52 -9.99
N LEU A 18 4.22 17.46 -10.00
CA LEU A 18 5.00 17.08 -11.19
C LEU A 18 4.66 15.67 -11.67
N ALA A 19 4.31 14.76 -10.77
CA ALA A 19 3.97 13.39 -11.10
C ALA A 19 2.78 13.28 -12.09
N ARG A 20 1.90 14.27 -12.12
CA ARG A 20 0.72 14.29 -13.01
C ARG A 20 1.10 14.46 -14.47
N TYR A 21 2.29 14.98 -14.75
CA TYR A 21 2.76 15.27 -16.12
C TYR A 21 3.71 14.23 -16.66
N LEU A 22 3.98 13.16 -15.90
CA LEU A 22 4.83 12.07 -16.36
C LEU A 22 4.06 11.16 -17.31
N ASN A 23 4.62 10.94 -18.49
CA ASN A 23 3.97 10.14 -19.54
C ASN A 23 4.10 8.63 -19.32
N SER A 24 4.99 8.20 -18.42
CA SER A 24 5.23 6.79 -18.14
C SER A 24 4.50 6.38 -16.86
N ASN A 25 3.69 5.30 -16.93
CA ASN A 25 3.04 4.74 -15.75
C ASN A 25 4.05 4.27 -14.71
N THR A 26 5.21 3.77 -15.15
CA THR A 26 6.29 3.34 -14.25
C THR A 26 6.85 4.53 -13.49
N LEU A 27 7.13 5.64 -14.17
CA LEU A 27 7.62 6.87 -13.54
C LEU A 27 6.55 7.46 -12.61
N TYR A 28 5.29 7.43 -13.01
CA TYR A 28 4.19 7.90 -12.18
C TYR A 28 4.17 7.14 -10.85
N LEU A 29 4.15 5.81 -10.90
CA LEU A 29 4.10 4.99 -9.70
C LEU A 29 5.35 5.17 -8.85
N LYS A 30 6.53 5.21 -9.49
CA LYS A 30 7.80 5.39 -8.78
C LYS A 30 7.84 6.71 -8.02
N SER A 31 7.33 7.79 -8.60
CA SER A 31 7.29 9.10 -7.94
C SER A 31 6.29 9.14 -6.78
N ARG A 32 5.34 8.20 -6.75
CA ARG A 32 4.32 8.09 -5.70
C ARG A 32 4.65 7.01 -4.68
N THR A 33 5.80 6.36 -4.79
CA THR A 33 6.19 5.25 -3.92
C THR A 33 7.11 5.75 -2.80
N ILE A 34 6.77 5.37 -1.58
CA ILE A 34 7.58 5.56 -0.40
C ILE A 34 8.15 4.21 0.01
N ARG A 35 9.47 4.09 0.06
CA ARG A 35 10.14 2.91 0.60
C ARG A 35 10.68 3.23 1.97
N TYR A 36 10.29 2.45 2.95
CA TYR A 36 10.81 2.58 4.30
C TYR A 36 11.51 1.29 4.71
N ASN A 37 12.80 1.39 4.99
CA ASN A 37 13.61 0.26 5.44
C ASN A 37 14.07 0.53 6.87
N GLY A 38 13.25 0.09 7.84
CA GLY A 38 13.58 0.21 9.26
C GLY A 38 14.24 -1.02 9.84
N GLY A 39 14.53 -2.04 9.00
CA GLY A 39 15.07 -3.30 9.45
C GLY A 39 14.02 -4.21 10.08
N ARG A 40 14.44 -5.42 10.44
CA ARG A 40 13.57 -6.39 11.11
C ARG A 40 13.17 -5.89 12.49
N GLN A 41 11.99 -6.27 12.95
CA GLN A 41 11.45 -5.94 14.27
C GLN A 41 11.31 -4.44 14.52
N SER A 42 11.17 -3.66 13.46
CA SER A 42 11.01 -2.20 13.57
C SER A 42 9.56 -1.76 13.72
N GLY A 43 8.62 -2.70 13.89
CA GLY A 43 7.21 -2.36 14.06
C GLY A 43 6.48 -2.06 12.75
N HIS A 44 6.88 -2.67 11.65
CA HIS A 44 6.27 -2.46 10.33
C HIS A 44 4.77 -2.75 10.35
N THR A 45 4.37 -3.89 10.90
CA THR A 45 2.96 -4.28 10.96
C THR A 45 2.16 -3.30 11.81
N THR A 46 2.69 -2.88 12.96
CA THR A 46 2.05 -1.86 13.79
C THR A 46 1.90 -0.55 13.03
N THR A 47 2.93 -0.14 12.30
CA THR A 47 2.90 1.06 11.47
C THR A 47 1.84 0.97 10.38
N MET A 48 1.76 -0.18 9.70
CA MET A 48 0.73 -0.41 8.68
C MET A 48 -0.68 -0.27 9.27
N ILE A 49 -0.93 -0.87 10.43
CA ILE A 49 -2.23 -0.81 11.10
C ILE A 49 -2.58 0.64 11.47
N GLU A 50 -1.62 1.39 12.00
CA GLU A 50 -1.82 2.80 12.31
C GLU A 50 -2.16 3.64 11.07
N LEU A 51 -1.46 3.41 9.97
CA LEU A 51 -1.74 4.10 8.71
C LEU A 51 -3.12 3.76 8.17
N LEU A 52 -3.52 2.49 8.24
CA LEU A 52 -4.85 2.06 7.82
C LEU A 52 -5.96 2.74 8.63
N LYS A 53 -5.73 2.95 9.92
CA LYS A 53 -6.69 3.66 10.78
C LYS A 53 -6.76 5.15 10.48
N ARG A 54 -5.62 5.76 10.15
CA ARG A 54 -5.56 7.22 9.87
C ARG A 54 -6.07 7.59 8.49
N TYR A 55 -5.94 6.68 7.53
CA TYR A 55 -6.31 6.94 6.13
C TYR A 55 -7.42 5.98 5.70
N PRO A 56 -8.68 6.41 5.70
CA PRO A 56 -9.83 5.51 5.47
C PRO A 56 -9.84 4.87 4.07
N ASN A 57 -9.21 5.48 3.08
CA ASN A 57 -9.16 4.99 1.71
C ASN A 57 -7.85 4.26 1.41
N SER A 58 -7.28 3.62 2.42
CA SER A 58 -6.03 2.86 2.31
C SER A 58 -6.29 1.36 2.33
N LEU A 59 -5.39 0.64 1.66
CA LEU A 59 -5.40 -0.81 1.54
C LEU A 59 -4.09 -1.37 2.08
N GLY A 60 -4.17 -2.41 2.92
CA GLY A 60 -2.99 -3.10 3.44
C GLY A 60 -2.80 -4.45 2.76
N LEU A 61 -1.58 -4.73 2.32
CA LEU A 61 -1.20 -5.99 1.72
C LEU A 61 -0.11 -6.65 2.56
N VAL A 62 -0.34 -7.91 2.94
CA VAL A 62 0.57 -8.69 3.78
C VAL A 62 1.01 -9.96 3.04
N ASN A 63 2.00 -10.65 3.61
CA ASN A 63 2.64 -11.77 2.96
C ASN A 63 1.70 -12.96 2.72
N THR A 64 0.88 -13.33 3.71
CA THR A 64 0.01 -14.51 3.62
C THR A 64 -1.42 -14.19 4.01
N HIS A 65 -2.34 -15.03 3.52
CA HIS A 65 -3.74 -14.94 3.89
C HIS A 65 -3.95 -15.16 5.40
N SER A 66 -3.18 -16.06 6.00
CA SER A 66 -3.25 -16.32 7.45
C SER A 66 -2.91 -15.09 8.27
N ILE A 67 -1.88 -14.33 7.86
CA ILE A 67 -1.51 -13.08 8.53
C ILE A 67 -2.63 -12.04 8.36
N ALA A 68 -3.19 -11.93 7.16
CA ALA A 68 -4.29 -11.00 6.89
C ALA A 68 -5.51 -11.31 7.77
N MET A 69 -5.89 -12.57 7.88
CA MET A 69 -7.01 -12.99 8.71
C MET A 69 -6.77 -12.70 10.19
N ARG A 70 -5.56 -12.97 10.68
CA ARG A 70 -5.22 -12.74 12.09
C ARG A 70 -5.29 -11.25 12.44
N ILE A 71 -4.76 -10.40 11.58
CA ILE A 71 -4.83 -8.95 11.77
C ILE A 71 -6.28 -8.47 11.72
N GLY A 72 -7.07 -8.98 10.79
CA GLY A 72 -8.48 -8.63 10.66
C GLY A 72 -9.31 -9.01 11.88
N LYS A 73 -9.01 -10.14 12.51
CA LYS A 73 -9.66 -10.55 13.76
C LYS A 73 -9.28 -9.65 14.94
N THR A 74 -8.02 -9.26 15.00
CA THR A 74 -7.52 -8.41 16.08
C THR A 74 -8.02 -6.97 15.93
N TYR A 75 -8.18 -6.49 14.70
CA TYR A 75 -8.60 -5.13 14.40
C TYR A 75 -9.80 -5.14 13.44
N PRO A 76 -11.03 -5.39 13.96
CA PRO A 76 -12.22 -5.54 13.10
C PRO A 76 -12.56 -4.31 12.26
N ASP A 77 -12.15 -3.13 12.69
CA ASP A 77 -12.42 -1.88 11.99
C ASP A 77 -11.68 -1.75 10.66
N ILE A 78 -10.60 -2.53 10.47
CA ILE A 78 -9.82 -2.52 9.23
C ILE A 78 -9.82 -3.87 8.51
N ASN A 79 -10.61 -4.86 8.96
CA ASN A 79 -10.55 -6.22 8.46
C ASN A 79 -10.92 -6.34 6.96
N ASN A 80 -11.73 -5.43 6.44
CA ASN A 80 -12.12 -5.40 5.04
C ASN A 80 -11.11 -4.69 4.14
N ARG A 81 -10.00 -4.24 4.68
CA ARG A 81 -8.96 -3.52 3.95
C ARG A 81 -7.58 -4.14 4.10
N ILE A 82 -7.49 -5.38 4.59
CA ILE A 82 -6.24 -6.13 4.70
C ILE A 82 -6.38 -7.43 3.92
N PHE A 83 -5.45 -7.67 2.98
CA PHE A 83 -5.43 -8.86 2.14
C PHE A 83 -3.99 -9.33 1.95
N SER A 84 -3.81 -10.58 1.50
CA SER A 84 -2.50 -11.01 1.06
C SER A 84 -2.21 -10.41 -0.33
N TRP A 85 -0.96 -10.12 -0.62
CA TRP A 85 -0.63 -9.55 -1.94
C TRP A 85 -0.89 -10.54 -3.08
N VAL A 86 -0.86 -11.86 -2.80
CA VAL A 86 -1.13 -12.88 -3.81
C VAL A 86 -2.61 -12.85 -4.24
N SER A 87 -3.52 -12.56 -3.32
CA SER A 87 -4.95 -12.54 -3.62
C SER A 87 -5.45 -11.16 -4.06
N PHE A 88 -4.58 -10.17 -4.16
CA PHE A 88 -4.99 -8.80 -4.48
C PHE A 88 -5.83 -8.69 -5.76
N PRO A 89 -5.46 -9.32 -6.90
CA PRO A 89 -6.24 -9.13 -8.11
C PRO A 89 -7.66 -9.69 -8.01
N CYS A 90 -7.86 -10.76 -7.25
CA CYS A 90 -9.15 -11.45 -7.16
C CYS A 90 -10.02 -10.94 -6.01
N ALA A 91 -9.42 -10.37 -4.98
CA ALA A 91 -10.11 -9.99 -3.74
C ALA A 91 -11.19 -8.92 -3.96
N PHE A 92 -11.08 -8.15 -5.04
CA PHE A 92 -11.96 -7.01 -5.31
C PHE A 92 -12.80 -7.17 -6.56
N LEU A 93 -12.96 -8.38 -7.09
CA LEU A 93 -13.83 -8.62 -8.23
C LEU A 93 -15.26 -8.22 -7.87
N GLY A 94 -15.80 -7.27 -8.63
CA GLY A 94 -17.14 -6.73 -8.40
C GLY A 94 -17.25 -5.74 -7.24
N SER A 95 -16.14 -5.41 -6.57
CA SER A 95 -16.16 -4.45 -5.47
C SER A 95 -16.38 -3.02 -5.97
N ARG A 96 -17.09 -2.22 -5.17
CA ARG A 96 -17.25 -0.78 -5.39
C ARG A 96 -16.27 0.06 -4.57
N SER A 97 -15.41 -0.59 -3.77
CA SER A 97 -14.41 0.09 -2.97
C SER A 97 -13.42 0.84 -3.85
N ARG A 98 -12.91 1.97 -3.34
CA ARG A 98 -11.91 2.77 -4.03
C ARG A 98 -10.81 3.13 -3.04
N PHE A 99 -9.56 2.96 -3.47
CA PHE A 99 -8.40 3.23 -2.63
C PHE A 99 -7.44 4.18 -3.35
N ASN A 100 -6.85 5.09 -2.61
CA ASN A 100 -5.79 5.98 -3.10
C ASN A 100 -4.48 5.79 -2.36
N MET A 101 -4.40 4.82 -1.49
CA MET A 101 -3.18 4.49 -0.75
C MET A 101 -3.09 2.97 -0.59
N VAL A 102 -1.92 2.42 -0.87
CA VAL A 102 -1.61 1.01 -0.65
C VAL A 102 -0.38 0.91 0.24
N ILE A 103 -0.47 0.09 1.28
CA ILE A 103 0.64 -0.15 2.21
C ILE A 103 0.99 -1.63 2.11
N ILE A 104 2.23 -1.93 1.73
CA ILE A 104 2.70 -3.30 1.58
C ILE A 104 3.69 -3.60 2.70
N ASP A 105 3.38 -4.61 3.51
CA ASP A 105 4.23 -5.05 4.60
C ASP A 105 5.15 -6.18 4.13
N ASP A 106 6.28 -6.36 4.84
CA ASP A 106 7.23 -7.46 4.59
C ASP A 106 7.75 -7.54 3.15
N MET A 107 8.04 -6.40 2.55
CA MET A 107 8.55 -6.34 1.18
C MET A 107 9.83 -7.15 0.97
N HIS A 108 10.63 -7.35 2.02
CA HIS A 108 11.86 -8.15 1.93
C HIS A 108 11.60 -9.62 1.59
N ARG A 109 10.37 -10.10 1.78
CA ARG A 109 9.98 -11.48 1.44
C ARG A 109 9.48 -11.62 0.01
N MET A 110 9.31 -10.53 -0.68
CA MET A 110 8.81 -10.51 -2.05
C MET A 110 9.98 -10.49 -3.03
N SER A 111 9.93 -11.33 -4.07
CA SER A 111 10.93 -11.28 -5.14
C SER A 111 10.75 -10.01 -5.96
N LYS A 112 11.80 -9.60 -6.68
CA LYS A 112 11.72 -8.42 -7.55
C LYS A 112 10.71 -8.61 -8.69
N ASP A 113 10.58 -9.83 -9.19
CA ASP A 113 9.61 -10.13 -10.25
C ASP A 113 8.18 -10.03 -9.72
N ASP A 114 7.92 -10.56 -8.53
CA ASP A 114 6.61 -10.45 -7.89
C ASP A 114 6.28 -8.99 -7.57
N GLU A 115 7.25 -8.20 -7.15
CA GLU A 115 7.06 -6.78 -6.90
C GLU A 115 6.64 -6.04 -8.17
N LYS A 116 7.29 -6.33 -9.31
CA LYS A 116 6.94 -5.73 -10.59
C LYS A 116 5.52 -6.09 -11.02
N LEU A 117 5.14 -7.36 -10.86
CA LEU A 117 3.79 -7.81 -11.18
C LEU A 117 2.76 -7.11 -10.31
N LEU A 118 3.03 -7.00 -9.02
CA LEU A 118 2.12 -6.31 -8.09
C LEU A 118 1.99 -4.83 -8.43
N ASP A 119 3.08 -4.17 -8.78
CA ASP A 119 3.06 -2.76 -9.19
C ASP A 119 2.15 -2.56 -10.41
N ILE A 120 2.25 -3.46 -11.40
CA ILE A 120 1.40 -3.41 -12.58
C ILE A 120 -0.07 -3.61 -12.20
N GLU A 121 -0.36 -4.59 -11.35
CA GLU A 121 -1.72 -4.87 -10.88
C GLU A 121 -2.32 -3.68 -10.14
N ILE A 122 -1.53 -3.00 -9.32
CA ILE A 122 -1.98 -1.79 -8.61
C ILE A 122 -2.31 -0.68 -9.61
N LEU A 123 -1.48 -0.50 -10.64
CA LEU A 123 -1.70 0.54 -11.65
C LEU A 123 -2.99 0.33 -12.44
N ILE A 124 -3.31 -0.92 -12.80
CA ILE A 124 -4.44 -1.22 -13.68
C ILE A 124 -5.72 -1.58 -12.92
N SER A 125 -5.64 -1.77 -11.61
CA SER A 125 -6.80 -2.21 -10.83
C SER A 125 -7.90 -1.15 -10.80
N PRO A 126 -9.17 -1.52 -11.07
CA PRO A 126 -10.27 -0.57 -11.02
C PRO A 126 -10.61 -0.08 -9.62
N VAL A 127 -10.11 -0.74 -8.56
CA VAL A 127 -10.33 -0.29 -7.19
C VAL A 127 -9.32 0.78 -6.76
N MET A 128 -8.28 1.01 -7.57
CA MET A 128 -7.30 2.05 -7.30
C MET A 128 -7.72 3.36 -7.97
N THR A 129 -7.72 4.44 -7.22
CA THR A 129 -8.06 5.77 -7.72
C THR A 129 -6.79 6.56 -7.94
N HIS A 130 -6.45 6.87 -9.19
CA HIS A 130 -5.27 7.65 -9.55
C HIS A 130 -5.58 9.12 -9.86
N ASP A 131 -6.87 9.49 -9.89
CA ASP A 131 -7.31 10.87 -10.10
C ASP A 131 -7.05 11.75 -8.88
N GLU A 132 -7.01 11.14 -7.70
CA GLU A 132 -6.65 11.78 -6.44
C GLU A 132 -5.17 11.55 -6.13
N PRO A 133 -4.59 12.27 -5.16
CA PRO A 133 -3.22 11.99 -4.73
C PRO A 133 -3.07 10.52 -4.30
N PHE A 134 -2.31 9.76 -5.06
CA PHE A 134 -2.08 8.34 -4.84
C PHE A 134 -0.73 8.11 -4.17
N VAL A 135 -0.69 7.22 -3.17
CA VAL A 135 0.55 6.90 -2.45
C VAL A 135 0.69 5.39 -2.33
N LEU A 136 1.86 4.89 -2.67
CA LEU A 136 2.25 3.49 -2.48
C LEU A 136 3.36 3.44 -1.43
N ILE A 137 3.13 2.72 -0.33
CA ILE A 137 4.09 2.62 0.77
C ILE A 137 4.59 1.18 0.85
N LYS A 138 5.90 1.01 0.74
CA LYS A 138 6.55 -0.30 0.82
C LYS A 138 7.41 -0.36 2.09
N LEU A 139 6.99 -1.19 3.03
CA LEU A 139 7.69 -1.40 4.30
C LEU A 139 8.62 -2.61 4.16
N GLN A 140 9.92 -2.37 4.27
CA GLN A 140 10.95 -3.40 4.08
C GLN A 140 11.59 -3.83 5.39
#